data_b97b05294f33f013a455bf736f2a5b35
#
_entry.id   b97b05294f33f013a455bf736f2a5b35
#
_cell.length_a   1.000
_cell.length_b   1.000
_cell.length_c   1.000
_cell.angle_alpha   90.00
_cell.angle_beta   90.00
_cell.angle_gamma   90.00
#
_symmetry.space_group_name_H-M   'P 1'
#
loop_
_entity.id
_entity.type
_entity.pdbx_description
1 polymer ?
#
loop_
_entity_poly.entity_id
_entity_poly.type
_entity_poly.pdbx_seq_one_letter_code
_entity_poly.pdbx_strand_id
1 'polypeptide(L)'
;KRAYKRFKANEDFRIEARNISIYELSLISHNAAGLSLVQIECGKGGYVRSLARDCGDFLGCFGCVKSLSRVEYGPFKIKEAIDLSDLLDQSKDDLGLCIKPIEIGIPNLKIFECSLDDLKYLENGRPIICPVTLALAEGEELFAKYKDRVAGVMFKEGEFLKVRRKFNT
;
A
#
# COMPACT_ATOMS: atom_id res chain seq x y z
N LYS A 1 -6.54 -11.53 -17.45
CA LYS A 1 -7.66 -11.78 -16.50
C LYS A 1 -7.06 -12.08 -15.11
N ARG A 2 -7.75 -11.67 -14.01
CA ARG A 2 -7.35 -12.01 -12.63
C ARG A 2 -7.56 -13.51 -12.40
N ALA A 3 -6.62 -14.18 -11.69
CA ALA A 3 -6.67 -15.62 -11.40
C ALA A 3 -8.03 -16.09 -10.83
N TYR A 4 -8.61 -15.30 -9.90
CA TYR A 4 -9.92 -15.57 -9.33
C TYR A 4 -11.07 -15.62 -10.37
N LYS A 5 -11.02 -14.76 -11.40
CA LYS A 5 -12.04 -14.76 -12.46
C LYS A 5 -11.90 -15.99 -13.37
N ARG A 6 -10.66 -16.47 -13.57
CA ARG A 6 -10.38 -17.68 -14.33
C ARG A 6 -10.83 -18.92 -13.57
N PHE A 7 -10.52 -18.96 -12.26
CA PHE A 7 -10.97 -20.04 -11.38
C PHE A 7 -12.51 -20.16 -11.34
N LYS A 8 -13.24 -19.03 -11.19
CA LYS A 8 -14.72 -19.04 -11.25
C LYS A 8 -15.29 -19.47 -12.60
N ALA A 9 -14.54 -19.30 -13.67
CA ALA A 9 -14.94 -19.73 -15.01
C ALA A 9 -14.55 -21.19 -15.31
N ASN A 10 -14.04 -21.94 -14.31
CA ASN A 10 -13.48 -23.29 -14.47
C ASN A 10 -12.47 -23.40 -15.63
N GLU A 11 -11.76 -22.29 -15.93
CA GLU A 11 -10.68 -22.32 -16.90
C GLU A 11 -9.50 -23.08 -16.30
N ASP A 12 -8.94 -24.04 -17.03
CA ASP A 12 -7.67 -24.67 -16.66
C ASP A 12 -6.54 -23.65 -16.91
N PHE A 13 -5.81 -23.28 -15.85
CA PHE A 13 -4.70 -22.35 -15.95
C PHE A 13 -3.66 -22.58 -14.86
N ARG A 14 -2.42 -22.38 -15.24
CA ARG A 14 -1.30 -22.38 -14.30
C ARG A 14 -0.95 -20.94 -13.95
N ILE A 15 -0.79 -20.67 -12.66
CA ILE A 15 -0.26 -19.39 -12.16
C ILE A 15 1.26 -19.51 -12.14
N GLU A 16 1.94 -18.65 -12.87
CA GLU A 16 3.39 -18.57 -12.82
C GLU A 16 3.88 -18.14 -11.45
N ALA A 17 4.96 -18.77 -10.98
CA ALA A 17 5.62 -18.37 -9.76
C ALA A 17 6.16 -16.93 -9.90
N ARG A 18 6.04 -16.14 -8.83
CA ARG A 18 6.56 -14.77 -8.78
C ARG A 18 7.54 -14.65 -7.62
N ASN A 19 8.64 -14.00 -7.87
CA ASN A 19 9.57 -13.65 -6.80
C ASN A 19 8.91 -12.61 -5.89
N ILE A 20 8.98 -12.87 -4.60
CA ILE A 20 8.60 -11.92 -3.54
C ILE A 20 9.79 -11.74 -2.62
N SER A 21 9.96 -10.53 -2.12
CA SER A 21 10.98 -10.25 -1.10
C SER A 21 10.41 -10.59 0.27
N ILE A 22 11.10 -11.45 0.99
CA ILE A 22 10.85 -11.69 2.42
C ILE A 22 11.98 -11.01 3.16
N TYR A 23 11.65 -10.03 4.00
CA TYR A 23 12.63 -9.25 4.75
C TYR A 23 12.92 -9.91 6.09
N GLU A 24 11.89 -10.49 6.72
CA GLU A 24 12.01 -11.23 7.97
C GLU A 24 11.03 -12.39 7.99
N LEU A 25 11.46 -13.51 8.57
CA LEU A 25 10.65 -14.70 8.84
C LEU A 25 11.08 -15.29 10.17
N SER A 26 10.22 -15.22 11.18
CA SER A 26 10.53 -15.66 12.54
C SER A 26 9.49 -16.65 13.05
N LEU A 27 9.94 -17.81 13.51
CA LEU A 27 9.11 -18.76 14.23
C LEU A 27 8.96 -18.30 15.70
N ILE A 28 7.76 -17.84 16.05
CA ILE A 28 7.46 -17.37 17.42
C ILE A 28 7.19 -18.52 18.38
N SER A 29 6.41 -19.51 17.91
CA SER A 29 6.11 -20.71 18.71
C SER A 29 5.69 -21.89 17.82
N HIS A 30 5.89 -23.09 18.34
CA HIS A 30 5.39 -24.33 17.76
C HIS A 30 4.88 -25.21 18.89
N ASN A 31 3.81 -25.95 18.68
CA ASN A 31 3.25 -26.86 19.67
C ASN A 31 3.13 -28.30 19.15
N ALA A 32 2.93 -29.24 20.05
CA ALA A 32 2.82 -30.66 19.75
C ALA A 32 1.62 -31.02 18.84
N ALA A 33 0.63 -30.14 18.70
CA ALA A 33 -0.49 -30.33 17.77
C ALA A 33 -0.17 -29.87 16.34
N GLY A 34 1.10 -29.51 16.06
CA GLY A 34 1.55 -29.10 14.74
C GLY A 34 1.16 -27.64 14.38
N LEU A 35 0.76 -26.84 15.35
CA LEU A 35 0.44 -25.43 15.13
C LEU A 35 1.69 -24.56 15.34
N SER A 36 2.08 -23.83 14.31
CA SER A 36 3.18 -22.88 14.34
C SER A 36 2.66 -21.45 14.23
N LEU A 37 3.12 -20.57 15.10
CA LEU A 37 2.93 -19.14 15.00
C LEU A 37 4.19 -18.53 14.35
N VAL A 38 4.00 -17.91 13.20
CA VAL A 38 5.10 -17.34 12.40
C VAL A 38 4.82 -15.86 12.18
N GLN A 39 5.82 -15.04 12.42
CA GLN A 39 5.83 -13.64 12.02
C GLN A 39 6.59 -13.51 10.70
N ILE A 40 6.04 -12.71 9.78
CA ILE A 40 6.66 -12.47 8.49
C ILE A 40 6.60 -10.99 8.13
N GLU A 41 7.72 -10.45 7.66
CA GLU A 41 7.78 -9.19 6.96
C GLU A 41 8.12 -9.44 5.50
N CYS A 42 7.25 -9.01 4.58
CA CYS A 42 7.44 -9.25 3.15
C CYS A 42 6.96 -8.07 2.30
N GLY A 43 7.50 -8.01 1.09
CA GLY A 43 7.13 -7.03 0.08
C GLY A 43 5.71 -7.23 -0.45
N LYS A 44 5.29 -6.28 -1.27
CA LYS A 44 3.99 -6.29 -1.93
C LYS A 44 3.80 -7.53 -2.81
N GLY A 45 2.62 -8.13 -2.70
CA GLY A 45 2.24 -9.29 -3.53
C GLY A 45 2.55 -10.66 -2.92
N GLY A 46 3.09 -10.70 -1.68
CA GLY A 46 3.26 -11.94 -0.94
C GLY A 46 1.93 -12.61 -0.59
N TYR A 47 1.78 -13.86 -0.96
CA TYR A 47 0.62 -14.69 -0.60
C TYR A 47 1.00 -15.63 0.55
N VAL A 48 0.57 -15.32 1.76
CA VAL A 48 0.89 -16.11 2.96
C VAL A 48 0.43 -17.57 2.84
N ARG A 49 -0.66 -17.83 2.11
CA ARG A 49 -1.10 -19.22 1.83
C ARG A 49 -0.11 -20.00 0.97
N SER A 50 0.51 -19.35 -0.03
CA SER A 50 1.55 -19.97 -0.84
C SER A 50 2.80 -20.25 -0.01
N LEU A 51 3.19 -19.30 0.82
CA LEU A 51 4.32 -19.48 1.73
C LEU A 51 4.10 -20.66 2.69
N ALA A 52 2.92 -20.78 3.30
CA ALA A 52 2.61 -21.90 4.20
C ALA A 52 2.69 -23.25 3.48
N ARG A 53 2.19 -23.34 2.24
CA ARG A 53 2.33 -24.52 1.40
C ARG A 53 3.82 -24.82 1.11
N ASP A 54 4.56 -23.83 0.62
CA ASP A 54 5.95 -23.99 0.22
C ASP A 54 6.86 -24.37 1.41
N CYS A 55 6.56 -23.83 2.61
CA CYS A 55 7.21 -24.26 3.86
C CYS A 55 6.87 -25.72 4.20
N GLY A 56 5.60 -26.11 4.06
CA GLY A 56 5.19 -27.50 4.27
C GLY A 56 5.88 -28.46 3.31
N ASP A 57 5.91 -28.15 2.03
CA ASP A 57 6.60 -28.92 1.00
C ASP A 57 8.10 -29.07 1.31
N PHE A 58 8.75 -27.98 1.72
CA PHE A 58 10.17 -27.99 2.11
C PHE A 58 10.45 -28.89 3.32
N LEU A 59 9.54 -28.90 4.28
CA LEU A 59 9.66 -29.72 5.50
C LEU A 59 9.18 -31.17 5.31
N GLY A 60 8.72 -31.54 4.11
CA GLY A 60 8.18 -32.88 3.84
C GLY A 60 6.81 -33.15 4.46
N CYS A 61 6.02 -32.12 4.73
CA CYS A 61 4.67 -32.21 5.28
C CYS A 61 3.72 -31.25 4.54
N PHE A 62 2.46 -31.25 4.93
CA PHE A 62 1.50 -30.27 4.41
C PHE A 62 1.43 -29.03 5.30
N GLY A 63 1.40 -27.84 4.66
CA GLY A 63 1.23 -26.57 5.38
C GLY A 63 -0.02 -25.83 4.93
N CYS A 64 -0.81 -25.34 5.87
CA CYS A 64 -1.94 -24.45 5.59
C CYS A 64 -2.06 -23.34 6.62
N VAL A 65 -2.68 -22.21 6.23
CA VAL A 65 -2.92 -21.07 7.11
C VAL A 65 -4.21 -21.31 7.88
N LYS A 66 -4.12 -21.45 9.20
CA LYS A 66 -5.27 -21.53 10.10
C LYS A 66 -5.89 -20.17 10.38
N SER A 67 -5.04 -19.17 10.66
CA SER A 67 -5.44 -17.78 10.91
C SER A 67 -4.36 -16.84 10.41
N LEU A 68 -4.75 -15.61 10.07
CA LEU A 68 -3.85 -14.57 9.60
C LEU A 68 -4.26 -13.23 10.20
N SER A 69 -3.32 -12.57 10.85
CA SER A 69 -3.45 -11.20 11.30
C SER A 69 -2.40 -10.33 10.61
N ARG A 70 -2.83 -9.19 10.08
CA ARG A 70 -1.92 -8.18 9.55
C ARG A 70 -1.67 -7.14 10.61
N VAL A 71 -0.47 -7.13 11.18
CA VAL A 71 -0.10 -6.24 12.28
C VAL A 71 0.41 -4.88 11.83
N GLU A 72 0.94 -4.82 10.58
CA GLU A 72 1.45 -3.58 9.99
C GLU A 72 1.29 -3.59 8.45
N TYR A 73 1.05 -2.43 7.88
CA TYR A 73 1.02 -2.21 6.43
C TYR A 73 1.49 -0.79 6.11
N GLY A 74 2.74 -0.65 5.66
CA GLY A 74 3.37 0.66 5.51
C GLY A 74 3.34 1.43 6.84
N PRO A 75 2.84 2.66 6.88
CA PRO A 75 2.77 3.45 8.11
C PRO A 75 1.65 3.04 9.07
N PHE A 76 0.74 2.15 8.67
CA PHE A 76 -0.44 1.77 9.45
C PHE A 76 -0.16 0.57 10.33
N LYS A 77 -0.47 0.68 11.63
CA LYS A 77 -0.30 -0.38 12.63
C LYS A 77 -1.64 -0.84 13.19
N ILE A 78 -1.78 -2.14 13.44
CA ILE A 78 -3.03 -2.72 13.96
C ILE A 78 -3.48 -2.09 15.28
N LYS A 79 -2.53 -1.71 16.14
CA LYS A 79 -2.83 -1.06 17.43
C LYS A 79 -3.43 0.35 17.31
N GLU A 80 -3.35 0.96 16.12
CA GLU A 80 -3.94 2.25 15.79
C GLU A 80 -5.22 2.11 14.96
N ALA A 81 -5.59 0.88 14.62
CA ALA A 81 -6.82 0.59 13.90
C ALA A 81 -8.03 0.79 14.82
N ILE A 82 -9.12 1.21 14.21
CA ILE A 82 -10.42 1.34 14.89
C ILE A 82 -11.20 0.07 14.60
N ASP A 83 -11.86 -0.49 15.61
CA ASP A 83 -12.69 -1.68 15.42
C ASP A 83 -13.88 -1.35 14.51
N LEU A 84 -14.25 -2.29 13.65
CA LEU A 84 -15.34 -2.08 12.71
C LEU A 84 -16.69 -1.88 13.42
N SER A 85 -16.91 -2.58 14.53
CA SER A 85 -18.10 -2.38 15.37
C SER A 85 -18.21 -0.94 15.85
N ASP A 86 -17.09 -0.40 16.37
CA ASP A 86 -17.05 0.97 16.89
C ASP A 86 -17.31 2.01 15.80
N LEU A 87 -16.83 1.75 14.56
CA LEU A 87 -17.10 2.60 13.41
C LEU A 87 -18.58 2.57 12.97
N LEU A 88 -19.23 1.40 13.04
CA LEU A 88 -20.61 1.25 12.60
C LEU A 88 -21.61 1.94 13.55
N ASP A 89 -21.23 2.10 14.81
CA ASP A 89 -22.05 2.75 15.84
C ASP A 89 -21.86 4.29 15.86
N GLN A 90 -20.93 4.84 15.08
CA GLN A 90 -20.65 6.28 15.04
C GLN A 90 -21.59 7.06 14.13
N SER A 91 -21.82 8.32 14.47
CA SER A 91 -22.50 9.28 13.60
C SER A 91 -21.66 9.61 12.35
N LYS A 92 -22.26 10.18 11.32
CA LYS A 92 -21.53 10.61 10.10
C LYS A 92 -20.48 11.67 10.39
N ASP A 93 -20.73 12.54 11.35
CA ASP A 93 -19.80 13.62 11.72
C ASP A 93 -18.58 13.05 12.45
N ASP A 94 -18.79 12.08 13.34
CA ASP A 94 -17.70 11.40 14.05
C ASP A 94 -16.84 10.53 13.11
N LEU A 95 -17.45 9.92 12.08
CA LEU A 95 -16.69 9.21 11.05
C LEU A 95 -15.70 10.10 10.32
N GLY A 96 -16.02 11.39 10.13
CA GLY A 96 -15.12 12.38 9.56
C GLY A 96 -13.82 12.53 10.34
N LEU A 97 -13.87 12.43 11.68
CA LEU A 97 -12.71 12.51 12.56
C LEU A 97 -11.77 11.30 12.45
N CYS A 98 -12.28 10.17 11.97
CA CYS A 98 -11.50 8.95 11.77
C CYS A 98 -10.68 8.96 10.47
N ILE A 99 -10.96 9.90 9.56
CA ILE A 99 -10.24 10.03 8.29
C ILE A 99 -8.90 10.71 8.53
N LYS A 100 -7.83 10.00 8.19
CA LYS A 100 -6.46 10.53 8.31
C LYS A 100 -6.07 11.27 7.02
N PRO A 101 -5.18 12.28 7.11
CA PRO A 101 -4.59 12.92 5.94
C PRO A 101 -3.91 11.92 5.01
N ILE A 102 -4.03 12.14 3.70
CA ILE A 102 -3.51 11.22 2.67
C ILE A 102 -1.99 11.08 2.73
N GLU A 103 -1.29 12.10 3.20
CA GLU A 103 0.17 12.13 3.36
C GLU A 103 0.67 11.01 4.29
N ILE A 104 -0.15 10.61 5.27
CA ILE A 104 0.19 9.51 6.18
C ILE A 104 0.39 8.20 5.41
N GLY A 105 -0.35 8.01 4.32
CA GLY A 105 -0.26 6.78 3.52
C GLY A 105 1.04 6.64 2.72
N ILE A 106 1.75 7.75 2.46
CA ILE A 106 2.99 7.79 1.67
C ILE A 106 3.97 8.78 2.33
N PRO A 107 4.53 8.47 3.51
CA PRO A 107 5.25 9.43 4.34
C PRO A 107 6.57 9.93 3.74
N ASN A 108 7.10 9.26 2.71
CA ASN A 108 8.43 9.55 2.16
C ASN A 108 8.41 10.44 0.91
N LEU A 109 7.24 10.90 0.47
CA LEU A 109 7.18 11.82 -0.66
C LEU A 109 7.51 13.25 -0.21
N LYS A 110 8.35 13.92 -1.00
CA LYS A 110 8.58 15.35 -0.86
C LYS A 110 7.28 16.11 -1.10
N ILE A 111 7.20 17.32 -0.57
CA ILE A 111 6.03 18.20 -0.76
C ILE A 111 6.45 19.36 -1.65
N PHE A 112 5.67 19.63 -2.68
CA PHE A 112 5.72 20.83 -3.48
C PHE A 112 4.52 21.70 -3.14
N GLU A 113 4.79 22.85 -2.52
CA GLU A 113 3.77 23.85 -2.22
C GLU A 113 3.38 24.57 -3.51
N CYS A 114 2.17 24.32 -3.96
CA CYS A 114 1.61 24.90 -5.18
C CYS A 114 1.13 26.33 -4.97
N SER A 115 1.39 27.19 -5.92
CA SER A 115 0.65 28.43 -6.09
C SER A 115 -0.77 28.13 -6.61
N LEU A 116 -1.63 29.15 -6.63
CA LEU A 116 -2.97 29.02 -7.23
C LEU A 116 -2.91 28.69 -8.72
N ASP A 117 -1.91 29.20 -9.43
CA ASP A 117 -1.74 28.94 -10.85
C ASP A 117 -1.20 27.52 -11.10
N ASP A 118 -0.26 27.05 -10.26
CA ASP A 118 0.18 25.66 -10.29
C ASP A 118 -0.97 24.68 -10.08
N LEU A 119 -1.86 25.01 -9.13
CA LEU A 119 -3.06 24.20 -8.88
C LEU A 119 -3.94 24.11 -10.13
N LYS A 120 -4.18 25.23 -10.83
CA LYS A 120 -4.94 25.24 -12.10
C LYS A 120 -4.24 24.39 -13.18
N TYR A 121 -2.90 24.46 -13.29
CA TYR A 121 -2.14 23.62 -14.20
C TYR A 121 -2.32 22.14 -13.88
N LEU A 122 -2.19 21.77 -12.60
CA LEU A 122 -2.37 20.41 -12.12
C LEU A 122 -3.79 19.89 -12.42
N GLU A 123 -4.82 20.68 -12.13
CA GLU A 123 -6.22 20.33 -12.40
C GLU A 123 -6.50 20.07 -13.87
N ASN A 124 -5.83 20.79 -14.75
CA ASN A 124 -5.93 20.62 -16.20
C ASN A 124 -4.93 19.60 -16.78
N GLY A 125 -4.15 18.93 -15.92
CA GLY A 125 -3.14 17.95 -16.35
C GLY A 125 -1.96 18.57 -17.10
N ARG A 126 -1.74 19.89 -16.95
CA ARG A 126 -0.62 20.61 -17.58
C ARG A 126 0.66 20.46 -16.75
N PRO A 127 1.84 20.39 -17.38
CA PRO A 127 3.11 20.35 -16.67
C PRO A 127 3.40 21.68 -15.99
N ILE A 128 4.11 21.63 -14.86
CA ILE A 128 4.62 22.77 -14.11
C ILE A 128 6.13 22.73 -14.19
N ILE A 129 6.80 23.88 -14.30
CA ILE A 129 8.26 23.94 -14.27
C ILE A 129 8.74 23.45 -12.89
N CYS A 130 9.63 22.46 -12.88
CA CYS A 130 10.18 21.91 -11.65
C CYS A 130 11.13 22.94 -11.01
N PRO A 131 10.85 23.41 -9.77
CA PRO A 131 11.80 24.28 -9.08
C PRO A 131 13.12 23.55 -8.82
N VAL A 132 14.24 24.18 -9.14
CA VAL A 132 15.58 23.62 -8.91
C VAL A 132 15.82 23.28 -7.45
N THR A 133 15.18 24.03 -6.54
CA THR A 133 15.27 23.84 -5.08
C THR A 133 14.73 22.50 -4.59
N LEU A 134 13.89 21.82 -5.38
CA LEU A 134 13.34 20.52 -4.99
C LEU A 134 14.34 19.36 -5.11
N ALA A 135 15.43 19.53 -5.85
CA ALA A 135 16.48 18.52 -6.02
C ALA A 135 15.92 17.11 -6.24
N LEU A 136 15.06 16.94 -7.24
CA LEU A 136 14.40 15.69 -7.58
C LEU A 136 15.22 14.91 -8.61
N ALA A 137 15.27 13.59 -8.46
CA ALA A 137 15.74 12.68 -9.49
C ALA A 137 14.70 12.51 -10.61
N GLU A 138 15.12 12.04 -11.78
CA GLU A 138 14.22 11.74 -12.89
C GLU A 138 13.23 10.64 -12.49
N GLY A 139 11.94 10.85 -12.72
CA GLY A 139 10.86 9.94 -12.30
C GLY A 139 10.49 9.98 -10.82
N GLU A 140 11.22 10.74 -9.98
CA GLU A 140 10.90 10.87 -8.55
C GLU A 140 9.54 11.52 -8.35
N GLU A 141 8.74 10.93 -7.47
CA GLU A 141 7.38 11.38 -7.15
C GLU A 141 7.39 12.32 -5.94
N LEU A 142 6.39 13.21 -5.92
CA LEU A 142 6.15 14.15 -4.83
C LEU A 142 4.65 14.45 -4.68
N PHE A 143 4.26 14.96 -3.50
CA PHE A 143 2.95 15.54 -3.30
C PHE A 143 2.90 16.99 -3.77
N ALA A 144 1.88 17.31 -4.56
CA ALA A 144 1.48 18.69 -4.83
C ALA A 144 0.46 19.12 -3.77
N LYS A 145 0.79 20.13 -2.98
CA LYS A 145 -0.03 20.63 -1.90
C LYS A 145 -0.37 22.11 -2.13
N TYR A 146 -1.64 22.44 -1.95
CA TYR A 146 -2.10 23.83 -1.98
C TYR A 146 -2.76 24.15 -0.64
N LYS A 147 -2.18 25.06 0.13
CA LYS A 147 -2.56 25.32 1.53
C LYS A 147 -2.51 24.00 2.33
N ASP A 148 -3.61 23.61 2.96
CA ASP A 148 -3.70 22.43 3.79
C ASP A 148 -4.17 21.17 3.04
N ARG A 149 -4.29 21.22 1.69
CA ARG A 149 -4.86 20.13 0.88
C ARG A 149 -3.84 19.57 -0.09
N VAL A 150 -3.71 18.25 -0.12
CA VAL A 150 -2.95 17.56 -1.17
C VAL A 150 -3.80 17.50 -2.43
N ALA A 151 -3.39 18.21 -3.46
CA ALA A 151 -4.07 18.27 -4.76
C ALA A 151 -3.77 17.05 -5.64
N GLY A 152 -2.60 16.42 -5.46
CA GLY A 152 -2.24 15.25 -6.24
C GLY A 152 -0.82 14.75 -6.01
N VAL A 153 -0.45 13.74 -6.78
CA VAL A 153 0.92 13.25 -6.92
C VAL A 153 1.44 13.68 -8.28
N MET A 154 2.61 14.26 -8.30
CA MET A 154 3.35 14.62 -9.50
C MET A 154 4.67 13.84 -9.55
N PHE A 155 5.31 13.80 -10.70
CA PHE A 155 6.63 13.22 -10.88
C PHE A 155 7.48 14.11 -11.79
N LYS A 156 8.79 14.04 -11.61
CA LYS A 156 9.73 14.81 -12.44
C LYS A 156 9.93 14.12 -13.79
N GLU A 157 9.84 14.89 -14.85
CA GLU A 157 10.22 14.48 -16.21
C GLU A 157 10.93 15.66 -16.90
N GLY A 158 12.24 15.54 -17.03
CA GLY A 158 13.10 16.63 -17.54
C GLY A 158 13.03 17.86 -16.61
N GLU A 159 12.68 18.99 -17.18
CA GLU A 159 12.53 20.26 -16.44
C GLU A 159 11.11 20.47 -15.87
N PHE A 160 10.24 19.47 -15.98
CA PHE A 160 8.84 19.61 -15.62
C PHE A 160 8.42 18.64 -14.52
N LEU A 161 7.41 19.07 -13.74
CA LEU A 161 6.58 18.22 -12.91
C LEU A 161 5.31 17.89 -13.69
N LYS A 162 5.07 16.60 -13.90
CA LYS A 162 3.87 16.09 -14.56
C LYS A 162 2.95 15.39 -13.58
N VAL A 163 1.66 15.46 -13.84
CA VAL A 163 0.64 14.86 -12.97
C VAL A 163 0.63 13.34 -13.12
N ARG A 164 0.85 12.62 -12.04
CA ARG A 164 0.65 11.17 -11.93
C ARG A 164 -0.79 10.84 -11.55
N ARG A 165 -1.30 11.54 -10.55
CA ARG A 165 -2.65 11.36 -10.02
C ARG A 165 -3.19 12.62 -9.39
N LYS A 166 -4.41 12.98 -9.72
CA LYS A 166 -5.18 14.04 -9.04
C LYS A 166 -6.01 13.45 -7.92
N PHE A 167 -6.19 14.21 -6.86
CA PHE A 167 -7.12 13.90 -5.79
C PHE A 167 -8.31 14.86 -5.85
N ASN A 168 -9.51 14.32 -5.66
CA ASN A 168 -10.74 15.09 -5.51
C ASN A 168 -10.91 15.37 -4.01
N THR A 169 -10.28 16.41 -3.53
CA THR A 169 -10.31 16.82 -2.12
C THR A 169 -10.99 18.16 -1.97
#